data_eac3f9636469d014731c0d395bcb84a8
#
_entry.id   eac3f9636469d014731c0d395bcb84a8
#
_cell.length_a   1.000
_cell.length_b   1.000
_cell.length_c   1.000
_cell.angle_alpha   90.00
_cell.angle_beta   90.00
_cell.angle_gamma   90.00
#
_symmetry.space_group_name_H-M   'P 1'
#
loop_
_entity.id
_entity.type
_entity.pdbx_description
1 polymer ?
#
loop_
_entity_poly.entity_id
_entity_poly.type
_entity_poly.pdbx_seq_one_letter_code
_entity_poly.pdbx_strand_id
1 'polypeptide(L)'
;MKINLKNPLLFFDIESTGLNVSSDRIVEISALKLMPNGDQEIKTRRLNPTIPISPEAQKIHGISNEDVADCPTFKEVAKSLANWMSGCDFAGYNAIKFDIPLLAEEMLRAGVQFDFRKRKVVDVQNIFHKMEQRTLSAAYKFYCSKELENAHSAEADTVATFEILEAQLDRYSDVLENDVKFLAEFSTKSKLLDYAGRIALDNNDEPIINFGKYKGKKVTEVLTRDHGYYAWIMNGDFTLDTKQVLTELKIQMENNSRK
;
A
#
# COMPACT_ATOMS: atom_id res chain seq x y z
N MET A 1 -27.59 -10.33 -8.61
CA MET A 1 -27.97 -8.94 -9.03
C MET A 1 -27.08 -8.55 -10.19
N LYS A 2 -27.62 -7.97 -11.28
CA LYS A 2 -26.79 -7.46 -12.40
C LYS A 2 -26.51 -5.97 -12.21
N ILE A 3 -25.33 -5.53 -12.66
CA ILE A 3 -24.97 -4.11 -12.57
C ILE A 3 -25.86 -3.33 -13.54
N ASN A 4 -26.50 -2.27 -13.05
CA ASN A 4 -27.33 -1.39 -13.88
C ASN A 4 -26.47 -0.29 -14.52
N LEU A 5 -26.31 -0.32 -15.83
CA LEU A 5 -25.44 0.55 -16.58
C LEU A 5 -26.21 1.47 -17.52
N LYS A 6 -25.80 2.76 -17.55
CA LYS A 6 -26.19 3.71 -18.60
C LYS A 6 -25.18 3.75 -19.74
N ASN A 7 -23.89 3.71 -19.41
CA ASN A 7 -22.77 3.62 -20.33
C ASN A 7 -22.10 2.26 -20.17
N PRO A 8 -21.33 1.77 -21.16
CA PRO A 8 -20.47 0.63 -20.95
C PRO A 8 -19.53 0.87 -19.76
N LEU A 9 -19.27 -0.17 -18.96
CA LEU A 9 -18.34 -0.14 -17.84
C LEU A 9 -17.13 -0.99 -18.17
N LEU A 10 -15.95 -0.37 -18.15
CA LEU A 10 -14.67 -1.02 -18.43
C LEU A 10 -13.96 -1.33 -17.12
N PHE A 11 -13.93 -2.61 -16.76
CA PHE A 11 -13.03 -3.11 -15.70
C PHE A 11 -11.65 -3.31 -16.30
N PHE A 12 -10.61 -2.85 -15.63
CA PHE A 12 -9.26 -3.06 -16.13
C PHE A 12 -8.25 -3.11 -14.99
N ASP A 13 -7.12 -3.74 -15.32
CA ASP A 13 -5.97 -3.91 -14.45
C ASP A 13 -4.70 -3.79 -15.29
N ILE A 14 -3.60 -3.30 -14.70
CA ILE A 14 -2.36 -2.98 -15.41
C ILE A 14 -1.17 -3.57 -14.67
N GLU A 15 -0.32 -4.30 -15.41
CA GLU A 15 1.02 -4.62 -14.97
C GLU A 15 2.03 -3.61 -15.53
N SER A 16 3.05 -3.28 -14.76
CA SER A 16 3.98 -2.20 -15.07
C SER A 16 5.43 -2.52 -14.70
N THR A 17 6.36 -1.71 -15.20
CA THR A 17 7.80 -1.84 -14.88
C THR A 17 8.15 -1.51 -13.43
N GLY A 18 7.24 -0.86 -12.70
CA GLY A 18 7.35 -0.45 -11.31
C GLY A 18 6.18 0.42 -10.88
N LEU A 19 6.25 1.05 -9.71
CA LEU A 19 5.13 1.76 -9.08
C LEU A 19 5.17 3.29 -9.26
N ASN A 20 6.16 3.84 -9.95
CA ASN A 20 6.28 5.28 -10.15
C ASN A 20 5.59 5.70 -11.44
N VAL A 21 4.39 6.26 -11.33
CA VAL A 21 3.56 6.70 -12.46
C VAL A 21 4.30 7.63 -13.42
N SER A 22 5.24 8.46 -12.92
CA SER A 22 5.95 9.44 -13.76
C SER A 22 7.08 8.82 -14.60
N SER A 23 7.64 7.68 -14.22
CA SER A 23 8.78 7.04 -14.89
C SER A 23 8.48 5.66 -15.44
N ASP A 24 7.61 4.93 -14.75
CA ASP A 24 7.29 3.55 -15.14
C ASP A 24 6.34 3.47 -16.33
N ARG A 25 6.26 2.29 -16.92
CA ARG A 25 5.58 2.00 -18.17
C ARG A 25 4.67 0.79 -18.01
N ILE A 26 3.61 0.74 -18.82
CA ILE A 26 2.72 -0.41 -18.90
C ILE A 26 3.41 -1.57 -19.61
N VAL A 27 3.36 -2.75 -19.00
CA VAL A 27 3.86 -4.03 -19.49
C VAL A 27 2.72 -4.91 -20.03
N GLU A 28 1.60 -4.93 -19.31
CA GLU A 28 0.38 -5.60 -19.72
C GLU A 28 -0.84 -4.78 -19.30
N ILE A 29 -1.87 -4.77 -20.14
CA ILE A 29 -3.20 -4.25 -19.78
C ILE A 29 -4.24 -5.31 -20.10
N SER A 30 -5.07 -5.64 -19.12
CA SER A 30 -6.24 -6.49 -19.30
C SER A 30 -7.51 -5.71 -18.99
N ALA A 31 -8.52 -5.84 -19.85
CA ALA A 31 -9.75 -5.11 -19.66
C ALA A 31 -10.98 -5.91 -20.08
N LEU A 32 -12.02 -5.87 -19.25
CA LEU A 32 -13.35 -6.41 -19.51
C LEU A 32 -14.33 -5.25 -19.70
N LYS A 33 -14.91 -5.15 -20.88
CA LYS A 33 -15.94 -4.19 -21.22
C LYS A 33 -17.32 -4.83 -21.05
N LEU A 34 -18.09 -4.34 -20.09
CA LEU A 34 -19.48 -4.76 -19.86
C LEU A 34 -20.43 -3.74 -20.50
N MET A 35 -21.25 -4.21 -21.42
CA MET A 35 -22.26 -3.40 -22.11
C MET A 35 -23.57 -3.29 -21.31
N PRO A 36 -24.39 -2.23 -21.50
CA PRO A 36 -25.67 -2.10 -20.82
C PRO A 36 -26.66 -3.26 -21.08
N ASN A 37 -26.55 -3.93 -22.21
CA ASN A 37 -27.35 -5.12 -22.54
C ASN A 37 -26.85 -6.40 -21.85
N GLY A 38 -25.70 -6.34 -21.18
CA GLY A 38 -25.08 -7.46 -20.48
C GLY A 38 -24.00 -8.21 -21.27
N ASP A 39 -23.77 -7.83 -22.53
CA ASP A 39 -22.66 -8.40 -23.31
C ASP A 39 -21.32 -8.03 -22.73
N GLN A 40 -20.33 -8.91 -22.88
CA GLN A 40 -18.98 -8.74 -22.35
C GLN A 40 -17.93 -8.95 -23.45
N GLU A 41 -16.92 -8.10 -23.44
CA GLU A 41 -15.76 -8.22 -24.31
C GLU A 41 -14.49 -8.13 -23.44
N ILE A 42 -13.59 -9.12 -23.52
CA ILE A 42 -12.32 -9.13 -22.79
C ILE A 42 -11.19 -8.94 -23.78
N LYS A 43 -10.26 -8.04 -23.44
CA LYS A 43 -9.00 -7.84 -24.19
C LYS A 43 -7.84 -7.79 -23.21
N THR A 44 -6.82 -8.59 -23.49
CA THR A 44 -5.53 -8.54 -22.80
C THR A 44 -4.44 -8.25 -23.82
N ARG A 45 -3.51 -7.36 -23.50
CA ARG A 45 -2.43 -6.97 -24.37
C ARG A 45 -1.13 -6.79 -23.59
N ARG A 46 -0.12 -7.56 -23.96
CA ARG A 46 1.28 -7.31 -23.57
C ARG A 46 1.87 -6.21 -24.42
N LEU A 47 2.73 -5.41 -23.81
CA LEU A 47 3.32 -4.23 -24.42
C LEU A 47 4.82 -4.19 -24.12
N ASN A 48 5.59 -3.76 -25.10
CA ASN A 48 7.00 -3.44 -24.89
C ASN A 48 7.09 -2.09 -24.17
N PRO A 49 7.56 -2.05 -22.91
CA PRO A 49 7.63 -0.81 -22.13
C PRO A 49 8.75 0.13 -22.60
N THR A 50 9.66 -0.32 -23.48
CA THR A 50 10.85 0.39 -23.98
C THR A 50 11.87 0.77 -22.90
N ILE A 51 11.65 0.33 -21.66
CA ILE A 51 12.57 0.45 -20.52
C ILE A 51 12.60 -0.91 -19.78
N PRO A 52 13.66 -1.19 -19.00
CA PRO A 52 13.74 -2.45 -18.26
C PRO A 52 12.63 -2.58 -17.23
N ILE A 53 12.08 -3.79 -17.11
CA ILE A 53 11.18 -4.19 -16.02
C ILE A 53 12.04 -4.37 -14.75
N SER A 54 11.64 -3.79 -13.62
CA SER A 54 12.37 -3.96 -12.36
C SER A 54 12.27 -5.40 -11.87
N PRO A 55 13.32 -5.94 -11.20
CA PRO A 55 13.28 -7.29 -10.63
C PRO A 55 12.10 -7.50 -9.67
N GLU A 56 11.75 -6.46 -8.92
CA GLU A 56 10.62 -6.46 -7.99
C GLU A 56 9.29 -6.61 -8.72
N ALA A 57 9.08 -5.85 -9.80
CA ALA A 57 7.89 -5.93 -10.63
C ALA A 57 7.78 -7.30 -11.30
N GLN A 58 8.86 -7.78 -11.91
CA GLN A 58 8.92 -9.11 -12.54
C GLN A 58 8.58 -10.23 -11.55
N LYS A 59 9.04 -10.12 -10.30
CA LYS A 59 8.73 -11.10 -9.25
C LYS A 59 7.23 -11.14 -8.91
N ILE A 60 6.52 -10.01 -9.06
CA ILE A 60 5.10 -9.89 -8.75
C ILE A 60 4.25 -10.46 -9.90
N HIS A 61 4.42 -9.96 -11.12
CA HIS A 61 3.56 -10.33 -12.25
C HIS A 61 4.14 -11.42 -13.17
N GLY A 62 5.40 -11.81 -12.98
CA GLY A 62 6.04 -12.92 -13.70
C GLY A 62 6.41 -12.63 -15.15
N ILE A 63 6.25 -11.41 -15.66
CA ILE A 63 6.56 -11.04 -17.05
C ILE A 63 8.00 -10.54 -17.11
N SER A 64 8.81 -11.18 -17.95
CA SER A 64 10.22 -10.82 -18.16
C SER A 64 10.38 -9.79 -19.29
N ASN A 65 11.58 -9.19 -19.41
CA ASN A 65 11.90 -8.31 -20.53
C ASN A 65 11.84 -9.04 -21.88
N GLU A 66 12.19 -10.33 -21.91
CA GLU A 66 12.15 -11.19 -23.08
C GLU A 66 10.72 -11.43 -23.56
N ASP A 67 9.78 -11.61 -22.63
CA ASP A 67 8.36 -11.85 -22.93
C ASP A 67 7.69 -10.71 -23.68
N VAL A 68 8.22 -9.49 -23.58
CA VAL A 68 7.65 -8.27 -24.16
C VAL A 68 8.52 -7.63 -25.23
N ALA A 69 9.71 -8.20 -25.53
CA ALA A 69 10.66 -7.63 -26.47
C ALA A 69 10.05 -7.39 -27.86
N ASP A 70 9.28 -8.35 -28.35
CA ASP A 70 8.63 -8.32 -29.67
C ASP A 70 7.17 -7.82 -29.61
N CYS A 71 6.70 -7.37 -28.44
CA CYS A 71 5.37 -6.82 -28.30
C CYS A 71 5.29 -5.39 -28.83
N PRO A 72 4.11 -4.92 -29.28
CA PRO A 72 3.93 -3.52 -29.66
C PRO A 72 4.15 -2.61 -28.46
N THR A 73 4.65 -1.41 -28.71
CA THR A 73 4.76 -0.37 -27.69
C THR A 73 3.38 0.20 -27.35
N PHE A 74 3.24 0.85 -26.18
CA PHE A 74 1.99 1.54 -25.83
C PHE A 74 1.61 2.58 -26.89
N LYS A 75 2.58 3.32 -27.45
CA LYS A 75 2.36 4.35 -28.47
C LYS A 75 1.67 3.80 -29.72
N GLU A 76 2.00 2.59 -30.14
CA GLU A 76 1.40 1.94 -31.31
C GLU A 76 -0.05 1.56 -31.09
N VAL A 77 -0.44 1.19 -29.88
CA VAL A 77 -1.79 0.74 -29.55
C VAL A 77 -2.68 1.85 -28.95
N ALA A 78 -2.12 2.94 -28.47
CA ALA A 78 -2.80 3.97 -27.70
C ALA A 78 -4.06 4.52 -28.38
N LYS A 79 -3.97 4.84 -29.67
CA LYS A 79 -5.11 5.39 -30.43
C LYS A 79 -6.26 4.40 -30.57
N SER A 80 -5.96 3.12 -30.85
CA SER A 80 -6.97 2.06 -30.96
C SER A 80 -7.58 1.75 -29.61
N LEU A 81 -6.77 1.74 -28.55
CA LEU A 81 -7.23 1.57 -27.17
C LEU A 81 -8.15 2.72 -26.74
N ALA A 82 -7.75 3.98 -26.98
CA ALA A 82 -8.58 5.15 -26.67
C ALA A 82 -9.93 5.10 -27.39
N ASN A 83 -9.95 4.70 -28.67
CA ASN A 83 -11.20 4.54 -29.43
C ASN A 83 -12.07 3.44 -28.82
N TRP A 84 -11.50 2.29 -28.45
CA TRP A 84 -12.23 1.18 -27.85
C TRP A 84 -12.79 1.52 -26.46
N MET A 85 -12.08 2.32 -25.67
CA MET A 85 -12.53 2.82 -24.36
C MET A 85 -13.49 4.02 -24.46
N SER A 86 -13.70 4.57 -25.66
CA SER A 86 -14.56 5.75 -25.84
C SER A 86 -15.99 5.47 -25.37
N GLY A 87 -16.57 6.43 -24.65
CA GLY A 87 -17.93 6.30 -24.12
C GLY A 87 -18.07 5.45 -22.87
N CYS A 88 -17.02 4.77 -22.41
CA CYS A 88 -17.04 3.94 -21.20
C CYS A 88 -16.90 4.77 -19.93
N ASP A 89 -17.53 4.31 -18.85
CA ASP A 89 -17.09 4.55 -17.48
C ASP A 89 -16.09 3.46 -17.08
N PHE A 90 -15.36 3.61 -15.97
CA PHE A 90 -14.25 2.75 -15.59
C PHE A 90 -14.47 2.08 -14.24
N ALA A 91 -13.91 0.88 -14.06
CA ALA A 91 -13.87 0.19 -12.79
C ALA A 91 -12.51 -0.55 -12.64
N GLY A 92 -12.05 -0.72 -11.39
CA GLY A 92 -10.86 -1.50 -11.07
C GLY A 92 -10.66 -1.62 -9.57
N TYR A 93 -9.59 -2.27 -9.16
CA TYR A 93 -9.23 -2.43 -7.77
C TYR A 93 -8.02 -1.54 -7.45
N ASN A 94 -8.19 -0.52 -6.60
CA ASN A 94 -7.20 0.54 -6.35
C ASN A 94 -6.85 1.40 -7.59
N ALA A 95 -7.68 1.34 -8.61
CA ALA A 95 -7.40 1.91 -9.93
C ALA A 95 -7.32 3.44 -9.92
N ILE A 96 -8.02 4.11 -9.00
CA ILE A 96 -7.96 5.59 -8.86
C ILE A 96 -6.55 6.04 -8.48
N LYS A 97 -5.80 5.24 -7.69
CA LYS A 97 -4.49 5.63 -7.19
C LYS A 97 -3.33 5.22 -8.10
N PHE A 98 -3.51 4.19 -8.93
CA PHE A 98 -2.43 3.66 -9.75
C PHE A 98 -2.79 3.50 -11.22
N ASP A 99 -3.73 2.64 -11.58
CA ASP A 99 -3.98 2.26 -12.98
C ASP A 99 -4.44 3.43 -13.84
N ILE A 100 -5.39 4.24 -13.35
CA ILE A 100 -5.87 5.43 -14.08
C ILE A 100 -4.77 6.47 -14.25
N PRO A 101 -4.02 6.87 -13.21
CA PRO A 101 -2.88 7.76 -13.36
C PRO A 101 -1.84 7.25 -14.37
N LEU A 102 -1.45 5.97 -14.30
CA LEU A 102 -0.46 5.41 -15.20
C LEU A 102 -0.97 5.36 -16.64
N LEU A 103 -2.22 4.91 -16.86
CA LEU A 103 -2.82 4.88 -18.18
C LEU A 103 -2.98 6.28 -18.78
N ALA A 104 -3.35 7.27 -17.97
CA ALA A 104 -3.44 8.65 -18.39
C ALA A 104 -2.07 9.21 -18.82
N GLU A 105 -1.03 8.91 -18.04
CA GLU A 105 0.35 9.30 -18.34
C GLU A 105 0.85 8.66 -19.64
N GLU A 106 0.60 7.37 -19.83
CA GLU A 106 0.96 6.66 -21.06
C GLU A 106 0.19 7.19 -22.29
N MET A 107 -1.09 7.55 -22.16
CA MET A 107 -1.84 8.22 -23.22
C MET A 107 -1.22 9.57 -23.63
N LEU A 108 -0.84 10.38 -22.64
CA LEU A 108 -0.18 11.67 -22.88
C LEU A 108 1.18 11.49 -23.56
N ARG A 109 2.00 10.54 -23.12
CA ARG A 109 3.29 10.18 -23.75
C ARG A 109 3.12 9.72 -25.19
N ALA A 110 2.04 8.99 -25.47
CA ALA A 110 1.70 8.56 -26.83
C ALA A 110 1.12 9.68 -27.70
N GLY A 111 0.88 10.89 -27.15
CA GLY A 111 0.25 12.00 -27.86
C GLY A 111 -1.25 11.82 -28.06
N VAL A 112 -1.89 10.93 -27.31
CA VAL A 112 -3.32 10.66 -27.39
C VAL A 112 -4.07 11.41 -26.30
N GLN A 113 -5.03 12.24 -26.68
CA GLN A 113 -5.89 12.98 -25.76
C GLN A 113 -7.03 12.06 -25.27
N PHE A 114 -6.98 11.67 -24.00
CA PHE A 114 -8.05 10.90 -23.36
C PHE A 114 -8.31 11.45 -21.95
N ASP A 115 -9.48 12.06 -21.73
CA ASP A 115 -9.79 12.73 -20.45
C ASP A 115 -10.60 11.82 -19.53
N PHE A 116 -9.92 11.16 -18.61
CA PHE A 116 -10.53 10.30 -17.59
C PHE A 116 -11.40 11.09 -16.58
N ARG A 117 -11.17 12.41 -16.39
CA ARG A 117 -11.94 13.25 -15.47
C ARG A 117 -13.40 13.43 -15.91
N LYS A 118 -13.69 13.24 -17.19
CA LYS A 118 -15.05 13.27 -17.75
C LYS A 118 -15.77 11.93 -17.60
N ARG A 119 -15.17 10.93 -17.00
CA ARG A 119 -15.69 9.58 -16.84
C ARG A 119 -15.96 9.28 -15.36
N LYS A 120 -16.89 8.40 -15.09
CA LYS A 120 -17.10 7.87 -13.75
C LYS A 120 -16.11 6.73 -13.52
N VAL A 121 -15.60 6.65 -12.30
CA VAL A 121 -14.69 5.60 -11.89
C VAL A 121 -15.23 4.92 -10.65
N VAL A 122 -15.42 3.61 -10.73
CA VAL A 122 -15.80 2.75 -9.62
C VAL A 122 -14.54 2.03 -9.11
N ASP A 123 -14.05 2.42 -7.94
CA ASP A 123 -12.94 1.72 -7.30
C ASP A 123 -13.49 0.69 -6.31
N VAL A 124 -13.34 -0.58 -6.66
CA VAL A 124 -13.88 -1.70 -5.89
C VAL A 124 -13.18 -1.82 -4.52
N GLN A 125 -11.88 -1.49 -4.44
CA GLN A 125 -11.16 -1.45 -3.16
C GLN A 125 -11.75 -0.39 -2.23
N ASN A 126 -12.08 0.78 -2.76
CA ASN A 126 -12.68 1.84 -1.94
C ASN A 126 -14.09 1.46 -1.42
N ILE A 127 -14.86 0.71 -2.22
CA ILE A 127 -16.14 0.15 -1.75
C ILE A 127 -15.87 -0.86 -0.63
N PHE A 128 -14.94 -1.81 -0.85
CA PHE A 128 -14.55 -2.80 0.15
C PHE A 128 -14.13 -2.12 1.47
N HIS A 129 -13.24 -1.13 1.40
CA HIS A 129 -12.74 -0.44 2.61
C HIS A 129 -13.81 0.39 3.34
N LYS A 130 -14.85 0.84 2.63
CA LYS A 130 -15.98 1.56 3.25
C LYS A 130 -17.00 0.63 3.89
N MET A 131 -17.22 -0.53 3.28
CA MET A 131 -18.23 -1.48 3.73
C MET A 131 -17.70 -2.46 4.77
N GLU A 132 -16.43 -2.89 4.64
CA GLU A 132 -15.76 -3.80 5.56
C GLU A 132 -14.89 -2.99 6.53
N GLN A 133 -15.46 -2.64 7.66
CA GLN A 133 -14.80 -1.84 8.69
C GLN A 133 -13.71 -2.65 9.39
N ARG A 134 -12.56 -2.02 9.65
CA ARG A 134 -11.44 -2.58 10.44
C ARG A 134 -11.52 -2.08 11.88
N THR A 135 -12.69 -2.24 12.50
CA THR A 135 -12.95 -1.90 13.92
C THR A 135 -12.93 -3.16 14.76
N LEU A 136 -12.79 -3.02 16.07
CA LEU A 136 -12.87 -4.13 17.02
C LEU A 136 -14.21 -4.87 16.90
N SER A 137 -15.33 -4.15 16.81
CA SER A 137 -16.67 -4.72 16.62
C SER A 137 -16.78 -5.54 15.34
N ALA A 138 -16.23 -5.04 14.22
CA ALA A 138 -16.21 -5.78 12.95
C ALA A 138 -15.34 -7.04 13.05
N ALA A 139 -14.18 -6.97 13.70
CA ALA A 139 -13.32 -8.12 13.94
C ALA A 139 -14.01 -9.15 14.85
N TYR A 140 -14.68 -8.69 15.91
CA TYR A 140 -15.39 -9.56 16.84
C TYR A 140 -16.52 -10.33 16.15
N LYS A 141 -17.30 -9.63 15.33
CA LYS A 141 -18.33 -10.25 14.50
C LYS A 141 -17.76 -11.26 13.51
N PHE A 142 -16.64 -10.93 12.84
CA PHE A 142 -16.02 -11.78 11.82
C PHE A 142 -15.38 -13.04 12.39
N TYR A 143 -14.64 -12.92 13.51
CA TYR A 143 -13.92 -14.05 14.09
C TYR A 143 -14.77 -14.87 15.06
N CYS A 144 -15.58 -14.19 15.88
CA CYS A 144 -16.33 -14.83 16.96
C CYS A 144 -17.81 -15.03 16.64
N SER A 145 -18.32 -14.47 15.51
CA SER A 145 -19.74 -14.48 15.14
C SER A 145 -20.66 -13.87 16.20
N LYS A 146 -20.14 -12.90 16.98
CA LYS A 146 -20.84 -12.21 18.07
C LYS A 146 -20.92 -10.71 17.80
N GLU A 147 -21.93 -10.03 18.32
CA GLU A 147 -22.00 -8.58 18.35
C GLU A 147 -21.29 -8.05 19.61
N LEU A 148 -20.53 -6.97 19.50
CA LEU A 148 -19.88 -6.33 20.63
C LEU A 148 -20.86 -5.36 21.32
N GLU A 149 -21.48 -5.85 22.40
CA GLU A 149 -22.31 -5.02 23.27
C GLU A 149 -21.42 -4.10 24.13
N ASN A 150 -21.87 -2.89 24.39
CA ASN A 150 -21.13 -1.88 25.14
C ASN A 150 -19.73 -1.55 24.58
N ALA A 151 -19.60 -1.48 23.26
CA ALA A 151 -18.39 -0.98 22.60
C ALA A 151 -17.94 0.36 23.23
N HIS A 152 -16.62 0.55 23.38
CA HIS A 152 -15.95 1.62 24.12
C HIS A 152 -15.99 1.51 25.66
N SER A 153 -16.46 0.36 26.20
CA SER A 153 -16.13 -0.02 27.56
C SER A 153 -14.79 -0.76 27.55
N ALA A 154 -13.83 -0.33 28.36
CA ALA A 154 -12.50 -0.97 28.41
C ALA A 154 -12.58 -2.47 28.74
N GLU A 155 -13.51 -2.88 29.60
CA GLU A 155 -13.73 -4.28 29.95
C GLU A 155 -14.25 -5.08 28.74
N ALA A 156 -15.33 -4.61 28.11
CA ALA A 156 -15.92 -5.30 26.97
C ALA A 156 -14.93 -5.39 25.78
N ASP A 157 -14.21 -4.31 25.51
CA ASP A 157 -13.20 -4.25 24.43
C ASP A 157 -12.01 -5.18 24.73
N THR A 158 -11.59 -5.29 25.99
CA THR A 158 -10.52 -6.23 26.42
C THR A 158 -10.94 -7.68 26.25
N VAL A 159 -12.15 -8.04 26.69
CA VAL A 159 -12.68 -9.41 26.55
C VAL A 159 -12.84 -9.76 25.09
N ALA A 160 -13.40 -8.87 24.27
CA ALA A 160 -13.52 -9.09 22.83
C ALA A 160 -12.16 -9.27 22.15
N THR A 161 -11.16 -8.49 22.54
CA THR A 161 -9.79 -8.63 22.02
C THR A 161 -9.19 -9.99 22.33
N PHE A 162 -9.38 -10.48 23.54
CA PHE A 162 -8.95 -11.81 23.96
C PHE A 162 -9.63 -12.92 23.14
N GLU A 163 -10.96 -12.90 23.04
CA GLU A 163 -11.71 -13.89 22.27
C GLU A 163 -11.34 -13.86 20.76
N ILE A 164 -11.07 -12.69 20.21
CA ILE A 164 -10.58 -12.56 18.82
C ILE A 164 -9.24 -13.26 18.65
N LEU A 165 -8.29 -13.08 19.57
CA LEU A 165 -6.98 -13.72 19.49
C LEU A 165 -7.11 -15.26 19.54
N GLU A 166 -7.95 -15.81 20.43
CA GLU A 166 -8.22 -17.25 20.45
C GLU A 166 -8.79 -17.74 19.12
N ALA A 167 -9.79 -17.04 18.58
CA ALA A 167 -10.40 -17.40 17.30
C ALA A 167 -9.42 -17.24 16.11
N GLN A 168 -8.47 -16.31 16.18
CA GLN A 168 -7.39 -16.18 15.18
C GLN A 168 -6.42 -17.35 15.25
N LEU A 169 -6.03 -17.80 16.43
CA LEU A 169 -5.17 -18.98 16.62
C LEU A 169 -5.82 -20.24 16.07
N ASP A 170 -7.12 -20.45 16.32
CA ASP A 170 -7.86 -21.57 15.78
C ASP A 170 -7.97 -21.52 14.25
N ARG A 171 -8.30 -20.35 13.72
CA ARG A 171 -8.53 -20.15 12.27
C ARG A 171 -7.26 -20.23 11.43
N TYR A 172 -6.14 -19.80 11.96
CA TYR A 172 -4.86 -19.69 11.26
C TYR A 172 -3.79 -20.60 11.88
N SER A 173 -4.20 -21.76 12.37
CA SER A 173 -3.33 -22.74 13.05
C SER A 173 -2.19 -23.28 12.17
N ASP A 174 -2.28 -23.11 10.87
CA ASP A 174 -1.24 -23.42 9.88
C ASP A 174 -0.20 -22.29 9.71
N VAL A 175 -0.47 -21.08 10.21
CA VAL A 175 0.37 -19.89 10.06
C VAL A 175 0.80 -19.32 11.41
N LEU A 176 -0.10 -19.31 12.41
CA LEU A 176 0.14 -18.74 13.73
C LEU A 176 0.56 -19.83 14.72
N GLU A 177 1.68 -19.62 15.40
CA GLU A 177 2.10 -20.43 16.53
C GLU A 177 1.45 -19.89 17.82
N ASN A 178 0.94 -20.79 18.66
CA ASN A 178 0.39 -20.42 19.98
C ASN A 178 1.55 -20.18 20.97
N ASP A 179 2.37 -19.19 20.67
CA ASP A 179 3.50 -18.73 21.46
C ASP A 179 3.54 -17.20 21.47
N VAL A 180 3.60 -16.61 22.65
CA VAL A 180 3.55 -15.13 22.80
C VAL A 180 4.71 -14.42 22.10
N LYS A 181 5.89 -15.02 22.10
CA LYS A 181 7.05 -14.42 21.42
C LYS A 181 6.84 -14.40 19.91
N PHE A 182 6.42 -15.54 19.33
CA PHE A 182 6.08 -15.62 17.92
C PHE A 182 4.99 -14.61 17.56
N LEU A 183 3.89 -14.56 18.31
CA LEU A 183 2.77 -13.65 18.04
C LEU A 183 3.17 -12.18 18.15
N ALA A 184 4.03 -11.83 19.10
CA ALA A 184 4.57 -10.49 19.24
C ALA A 184 5.43 -10.10 18.01
N GLU A 185 6.32 -10.98 17.57
CA GLU A 185 7.14 -10.76 16.38
C GLU A 185 6.30 -10.68 15.10
N PHE A 186 5.34 -11.60 14.93
CA PHE A 186 4.42 -11.66 13.78
C PHE A 186 3.54 -10.41 13.66
N SER A 187 3.05 -9.87 14.79
CA SER A 187 2.18 -8.68 14.81
C SER A 187 2.95 -7.36 14.73
N THR A 188 4.26 -7.36 14.90
CA THR A 188 5.10 -6.16 14.90
C THR A 188 5.55 -5.80 13.49
N LYS A 189 5.20 -4.60 13.01
CA LYS A 189 5.57 -4.12 11.67
C LYS A 189 6.96 -3.49 11.60
N SER A 190 7.52 -3.05 12.72
CA SER A 190 8.82 -2.39 12.80
C SER A 190 9.38 -2.53 14.21
N LYS A 191 10.70 -2.68 14.33
CA LYS A 191 11.39 -2.72 15.62
C LYS A 191 11.45 -1.29 16.19
N LEU A 192 10.47 -0.93 17.01
CA LEU A 192 10.42 0.37 17.68
C LEU A 192 11.29 0.37 18.93
N LEU A 193 12.03 1.45 19.17
CA LEU A 193 12.82 1.66 20.39
C LEU A 193 12.06 2.45 21.44
N ASP A 194 11.11 3.31 21.02
CA ASP A 194 10.24 4.05 21.89
C ASP A 194 8.77 3.72 21.62
N TYR A 195 7.92 3.81 22.64
CA TYR A 195 6.50 3.45 22.55
C TYR A 195 5.70 4.36 21.63
N ALA A 196 6.15 5.57 21.36
CA ALA A 196 5.52 6.50 20.43
C ALA A 196 5.94 6.25 18.97
N GLY A 197 6.87 5.31 18.72
CA GLY A 197 7.36 4.95 17.40
C GLY A 197 8.11 6.07 16.68
N ARG A 198 8.72 6.99 17.42
CA ARG A 198 9.54 8.08 16.88
C ARG A 198 10.97 7.65 16.60
N ILE A 199 11.45 6.63 17.31
CA ILE A 199 12.77 6.03 17.13
C ILE A 199 12.57 4.54 16.85
N ALA A 200 13.19 4.05 15.80
CA ALA A 200 13.11 2.66 15.37
C ALA A 200 14.49 2.11 15.05
N LEU A 201 14.59 0.80 14.82
CA LEU A 201 15.78 0.16 14.24
C LEU A 201 15.61 -0.02 12.73
N ASP A 202 16.67 0.18 11.97
CA ASP A 202 16.72 -0.18 10.57
C ASP A 202 16.99 -1.70 10.38
N ASN A 203 17.17 -2.12 9.13
CA ASN A 203 17.45 -3.53 8.79
C ASN A 203 18.80 -4.05 9.34
N ASN A 204 19.68 -3.17 9.80
CA ASN A 204 20.98 -3.49 10.39
C ASN A 204 20.97 -3.32 11.92
N ASP A 205 19.79 -3.22 12.52
CA ASP A 205 19.58 -2.94 13.95
C ASP A 205 20.18 -1.61 14.43
N GLU A 206 20.32 -0.62 13.52
CA GLU A 206 20.81 0.71 13.83
C GLU A 206 19.68 1.68 14.18
N PRO A 207 19.77 2.47 15.27
CA PRO A 207 18.75 3.44 15.63
C PRO A 207 18.56 4.54 14.57
N ILE A 208 17.31 4.70 14.10
CA ILE A 208 16.94 5.71 13.13
C ILE A 208 15.80 6.61 13.65
N ILE A 209 15.76 7.85 13.19
CA ILE A 209 14.60 8.73 13.34
C ILE A 209 13.48 8.21 12.44
N ASN A 210 12.30 7.97 13.00
CA ASN A 210 11.16 7.40 12.26
C ASN A 210 10.07 8.42 11.91
N PHE A 211 10.37 9.72 11.94
CA PHE A 211 9.41 10.78 11.65
C PHE A 211 10.03 12.04 11.07
N GLY A 212 9.19 12.91 10.50
CA GLY A 212 9.58 14.26 10.05
C GLY A 212 10.69 14.29 8.99
N LYS A 213 11.43 15.40 8.95
CA LYS A 213 12.46 15.68 7.92
C LYS A 213 13.65 14.69 7.95
N TYR A 214 13.86 14.03 9.08
CA TYR A 214 14.97 13.08 9.26
C TYR A 214 14.51 11.61 9.25
N LYS A 215 13.30 11.32 8.80
CA LYS A 215 12.81 9.94 8.74
C LYS A 215 13.77 9.05 7.95
N GLY A 216 14.14 7.90 8.55
CA GLY A 216 15.08 6.93 7.97
C GLY A 216 16.57 7.28 8.14
N LYS A 217 16.90 8.42 8.78
CA LYS A 217 18.30 8.78 9.06
C LYS A 217 18.73 8.25 10.42
N LYS A 218 20.01 7.79 10.52
CA LYS A 218 20.57 7.32 11.79
C LYS A 218 20.53 8.42 12.85
N VAL A 219 20.17 8.07 14.06
CA VAL A 219 20.15 9.01 15.21
C VAL A 219 21.51 9.66 15.41
N THR A 220 22.59 8.88 15.31
CA THR A 220 23.97 9.37 15.45
C THR A 220 24.32 10.41 14.37
N GLU A 221 23.94 10.18 13.13
CA GLU A 221 24.15 11.14 12.02
C GLU A 221 23.40 12.45 12.27
N VAL A 222 22.13 12.35 12.67
CA VAL A 222 21.29 13.53 12.90
C VAL A 222 21.81 14.37 14.07
N LEU A 223 22.15 13.73 15.20
CA LEU A 223 22.65 14.45 16.38
C LEU A 223 24.04 15.08 16.15
N THR A 224 24.86 14.51 15.26
CA THR A 224 26.15 15.08 14.90
C THR A 224 26.00 16.30 13.97
N ARG A 225 25.06 16.27 13.03
CA ARG A 225 24.89 17.33 12.02
C ARG A 225 23.98 18.47 12.50
N ASP A 226 22.96 18.17 13.27
CA ASP A 226 21.98 19.14 13.78
C ASP A 226 22.02 19.16 15.31
N HIS A 227 22.97 19.92 15.86
CA HIS A 227 23.15 20.02 17.33
C HIS A 227 21.91 20.54 18.07
N GLY A 228 21.02 21.28 17.39
CA GLY A 228 19.77 21.79 17.96
C GLY A 228 18.67 20.74 18.04
N TYR A 229 18.77 19.65 17.29
CA TYR A 229 17.68 18.67 17.14
C TYR A 229 17.35 17.97 18.45
N TYR A 230 18.39 17.60 19.25
CA TYR A 230 18.19 17.01 20.57
C TYR A 230 17.41 17.98 21.49
N ALA A 231 17.85 19.23 21.59
CA ALA A 231 17.19 20.24 22.41
C ALA A 231 15.76 20.51 21.94
N TRP A 232 15.52 20.49 20.65
CA TRP A 232 14.18 20.64 20.07
C TRP A 232 13.24 19.50 20.50
N ILE A 233 13.70 18.26 20.52
CA ILE A 233 12.88 17.13 21.01
C ILE A 233 12.66 17.25 22.52
N MET A 234 13.72 17.57 23.30
CA MET A 234 13.60 17.68 24.75
C MET A 234 12.60 18.76 25.19
N ASN A 235 12.54 19.89 24.47
CA ASN A 235 11.66 21.01 24.78
C ASN A 235 10.30 20.92 24.06
N GLY A 236 10.18 20.02 23.06
CA GLY A 236 8.96 19.85 22.28
C GLY A 236 7.93 18.93 22.95
N ASP A 237 6.76 18.84 22.32
CA ASP A 237 5.67 17.95 22.74
C ASP A 237 5.93 16.50 22.28
N PHE A 238 6.92 15.86 22.94
CA PHE A 238 7.25 14.46 22.77
C PHE A 238 7.06 13.70 24.08
N THR A 239 6.75 12.40 23.96
CA THR A 239 6.56 11.55 25.15
C THR A 239 7.86 11.47 25.97
N LEU A 240 7.72 11.27 27.27
CA LEU A 240 8.89 11.09 28.16
C LEU A 240 9.75 9.92 27.74
N ASP A 241 9.13 8.84 27.29
CA ASP A 241 9.81 7.64 26.80
C ASP A 241 10.68 7.97 25.56
N THR A 242 10.15 8.68 24.54
CA THR A 242 10.96 9.14 23.39
C THR A 242 12.16 9.97 23.84
N LYS A 243 11.95 10.89 24.80
CA LYS A 243 13.01 11.74 25.35
C LYS A 243 14.08 10.91 26.08
N GLN A 244 13.65 9.92 26.85
CA GLN A 244 14.53 9.02 27.57
C GLN A 244 15.38 8.19 26.59
N VAL A 245 14.75 7.49 25.64
CA VAL A 245 15.44 6.69 24.64
C VAL A 245 16.46 7.52 23.84
N LEU A 246 16.08 8.74 23.41
CA LEU A 246 17.00 9.61 22.68
C LEU A 246 18.19 10.07 23.55
N THR A 247 17.96 10.29 24.85
CA THR A 247 19.02 10.65 25.82
C THR A 247 20.01 9.49 26.00
N GLU A 248 19.51 8.27 26.14
CA GLU A 248 20.32 7.06 26.27
C GLU A 248 21.22 6.86 25.03
N LEU A 249 20.63 6.99 23.84
CA LEU A 249 21.35 6.91 22.57
C LEU A 249 22.43 7.99 22.43
N LYS A 250 22.14 9.21 22.86
CA LYS A 250 23.12 10.31 22.87
C LYS A 250 24.28 10.02 23.80
N ILE A 251 24.02 9.55 25.02
CA ILE A 251 25.06 9.18 26.01
C ILE A 251 25.94 8.05 25.46
N GLN A 252 25.33 7.03 24.83
CA GLN A 252 26.09 5.93 24.19
C GLN A 252 27.00 6.44 23.08
N MET A 253 26.53 7.36 22.24
CA MET A 253 27.32 7.99 21.18
C MET A 253 28.50 8.76 21.76
N GLU A 254 28.30 9.57 22.80
CA GLU A 254 29.36 10.34 23.44
C GLU A 254 30.43 9.44 24.11
N ASN A 255 30.02 8.34 24.73
CA ASN A 255 30.92 7.37 25.32
C ASN A 255 31.76 6.62 24.28
N ASN A 256 31.20 6.28 23.13
CA ASN A 256 31.88 5.62 22.02
C ASN A 256 32.88 6.57 21.32
N SER A 257 32.61 7.88 21.33
CA SER A 257 33.53 8.89 20.75
C SER A 257 34.71 9.23 21.64
N ARG A 258 34.73 8.76 22.89
CA ARG A 258 35.83 8.96 23.86
C ARG A 258 36.78 7.78 23.94
N LYS A 259 36.47 6.68 23.30
CA LYS A 259 37.33 5.50 23.13
C LYS A 259 38.07 5.54 21.80
#